data_09aa07247a14e69f0a3cc90ae53cb7c4
#
_entry.id   09aa07247a14e69f0a3cc90ae53cb7c4
#
_cell.length_a   1.000
_cell.length_b   1.000
_cell.length_c   1.000
_cell.angle_alpha   90.00
_cell.angle_beta   90.00
_cell.angle_gamma   90.00
#
_symmetry.space_group_name_H-M   'P 1'
#
loop_
_entity.id
_entity.type
_entity.pdbx_description
1 polymer ?
#
loop_
_entity_poly.entity_id
_entity_poly.type
_entity_poly.pdbx_seq_one_letter_code
_entity_poly.pdbx_strand_id
1 'polypeptide(L)'
;MKKITKTLSLGFILFLLSSAPFSLNAEIKLPVIFSDNMVLQQQTDAAIWGWANPNTPVRVTTSWDRKSYTAKSDGEGRWKLKVKTPAAGYTPYTITISDGKSVTLQNILIGEIW
;
A
#
# COMPACT_ATOMS: atom_id res chain seq x y z
N MET A 1 -9.45 45.38 -27.95
CA MET A 1 -8.14 44.78 -27.90
C MET A 1 -7.77 44.26 -26.59
N LYS A 2 -7.77 45.07 -25.62
CA LYS A 2 -7.37 44.64 -24.31
C LYS A 2 -8.23 43.55 -23.74
N LYS A 3 -9.47 43.53 -24.09
CA LYS A 3 -10.40 42.54 -23.58
C LYS A 3 -10.04 41.14 -23.99
N ILE A 4 -9.55 41.03 -25.18
CA ILE A 4 -9.22 39.72 -25.71
C ILE A 4 -8.15 39.04 -24.90
N THR A 5 -7.21 39.80 -24.46
CA THR A 5 -6.11 39.25 -23.69
C THR A 5 -6.58 38.63 -22.38
N LYS A 6 -7.52 39.25 -21.74
CA LYS A 6 -7.99 38.74 -20.48
C LYS A 6 -8.71 37.43 -20.62
N THR A 7 -9.46 37.31 -21.65
CA THR A 7 -10.23 36.10 -21.88
C THR A 7 -9.31 34.91 -22.03
N LEU A 8 -8.23 35.08 -22.70
CA LEU A 8 -7.29 33.99 -22.88
C LEU A 8 -6.71 33.50 -21.56
N SER A 9 -6.41 34.43 -20.69
CA SER A 9 -5.82 34.05 -19.40
C SER A 9 -6.74 33.18 -18.60
N LEU A 10 -7.99 33.48 -18.61
CA LEU A 10 -8.93 32.71 -17.83
C LEU A 10 -9.04 31.29 -18.32
N GLY A 11 -9.11 31.10 -19.59
CA GLY A 11 -9.22 29.77 -20.13
C GLY A 11 -8.02 28.89 -19.75
N PHE A 12 -6.89 29.51 -19.75
CA PHE A 12 -5.68 28.79 -19.43
C PHE A 12 -5.66 28.31 -17.98
N ILE A 13 -6.10 29.12 -17.09
CA ILE A 13 -6.12 28.76 -15.69
C ILE A 13 -7.04 27.59 -15.42
N LEU A 14 -8.18 27.57 -16.04
CA LEU A 14 -9.12 26.49 -15.88
C LEU A 14 -8.53 25.17 -16.30
N PHE A 15 -7.78 25.18 -17.35
CA PHE A 15 -7.16 23.98 -17.83
C PHE A 15 -6.21 23.38 -16.81
N LEU A 16 -5.44 24.20 -16.15
CA LEU A 16 -4.52 23.70 -15.15
C LEU A 16 -5.22 23.04 -13.97
N LEU A 17 -6.33 23.58 -13.57
CA LEU A 17 -7.05 23.02 -12.46
C LEU A 17 -7.59 21.64 -12.76
N SER A 18 -7.99 21.40 -13.97
CA SER A 18 -8.61 20.13 -14.30
C SER A 18 -7.65 18.96 -14.27
N SER A 19 -6.36 19.20 -14.33
CA SER A 19 -5.41 18.10 -14.34
C SER A 19 -4.95 17.69 -12.95
N ALA A 20 -5.24 18.47 -11.95
CA ALA A 20 -4.69 18.23 -10.62
C ALA A 20 -5.20 17.00 -9.90
N PRO A 21 -6.45 16.66 -9.93
CA PRO A 21 -6.96 15.62 -9.05
C PRO A 21 -6.66 14.20 -9.45
N PHE A 22 -6.19 13.96 -10.62
CA PHE A 22 -6.20 12.60 -11.11
C PHE A 22 -5.15 11.69 -10.60
N SER A 23 -4.07 12.21 -10.14
CA SER A 23 -2.95 11.36 -9.77
C SER A 23 -3.07 10.82 -8.36
N LEU A 24 -4.14 11.14 -7.66
CA LEU A 24 -4.16 10.90 -6.24
C LEU A 24 -4.91 9.67 -5.81
N ASN A 25 -5.46 8.94 -6.73
CA ASN A 25 -6.50 8.03 -6.34
C ASN A 25 -6.14 6.58 -6.19
N ALA A 26 -4.95 6.21 -6.51
CA ALA A 26 -4.60 4.82 -6.33
C ALA A 26 -4.30 4.57 -4.86
N GLU A 27 -4.88 3.52 -4.34
CA GLU A 27 -4.67 3.10 -2.98
C GLU A 27 -4.04 1.73 -3.00
N ILE A 28 -3.48 1.33 -1.87
CA ILE A 28 -2.99 -0.03 -1.72
C ILE A 28 -4.16 -0.98 -1.84
N LYS A 29 -4.03 -1.96 -2.71
CA LYS A 29 -5.00 -3.04 -2.83
C LYS A 29 -4.30 -4.35 -2.55
N LEU A 30 -5.02 -5.25 -1.90
CA LEU A 30 -4.48 -6.54 -1.49
C LEU A 30 -5.32 -7.67 -2.07
N PRO A 31 -4.70 -8.82 -2.38
CA PRO A 31 -5.47 -10.00 -2.71
C PRO A 31 -6.36 -10.41 -1.54
N VAL A 32 -7.41 -11.12 -1.85
CA VAL A 32 -8.39 -11.54 -0.85
C VAL A 32 -7.78 -12.34 0.29
N ILE A 33 -6.71 -13.07 0.03
CA ILE A 33 -6.08 -13.90 1.06
C ILE A 33 -5.40 -13.08 2.15
N PHE A 34 -5.13 -11.80 1.90
CA PHE A 34 -4.56 -10.93 2.92
C PHE A 34 -5.68 -10.08 3.50
N SER A 35 -6.14 -10.46 4.65
CA SER A 35 -7.25 -9.79 5.28
C SER A 35 -7.14 -9.95 6.80
N ASP A 36 -8.00 -9.23 7.50
CA ASP A 36 -8.11 -9.41 8.95
C ASP A 36 -8.40 -10.87 9.25
N ASN A 37 -7.92 -11.32 10.37
CA ASN A 37 -8.15 -12.68 10.87
C ASN A 37 -7.46 -13.77 10.06
N MET A 38 -6.49 -13.43 9.24
CA MET A 38 -5.75 -14.44 8.50
C MET A 38 -4.70 -15.13 9.38
N VAL A 39 -4.23 -16.28 8.92
CA VAL A 39 -3.17 -17.04 9.59
C VAL A 39 -1.96 -17.08 8.66
N LEU A 40 -0.79 -16.80 9.20
CA LEU A 40 0.46 -16.93 8.46
C LEU A 40 1.27 -18.11 9.01
N GLN A 41 1.99 -18.75 8.10
CA GLN A 41 2.88 -19.86 8.47
C GLN A 41 3.97 -19.36 9.40
N GLN A 42 4.23 -20.12 10.46
CA GLN A 42 5.26 -19.78 11.45
C GLN A 42 6.67 -19.97 10.91
N GLN A 43 7.60 -19.22 11.48
CA GLN A 43 9.05 -19.41 11.30
C GLN A 43 9.47 -19.54 9.84
N THR A 44 8.97 -18.64 9.02
CA THR A 44 9.26 -18.65 7.59
C THR A 44 9.33 -17.22 7.07
N ASP A 45 9.75 -17.09 5.83
CA ASP A 45 9.70 -15.83 5.11
C ASP A 45 8.40 -15.83 4.32
N ALA A 46 7.39 -15.19 4.88
CA ALA A 46 6.06 -15.17 4.28
C ALA A 46 5.98 -14.10 3.21
N ALA A 47 5.50 -14.48 2.03
CA ALA A 47 5.34 -13.53 0.94
C ALA A 47 4.07 -12.71 1.13
N ILE A 48 4.20 -11.41 0.94
CA ILE A 48 3.07 -10.48 0.94
C ILE A 48 3.19 -9.63 -0.32
N TRP A 49 2.08 -9.44 -1.01
CA TRP A 49 2.09 -8.71 -2.27
C TRP A 49 0.76 -7.98 -2.47
N GLY A 50 0.76 -7.08 -3.43
CA GLY A 50 -0.44 -6.34 -3.76
C GLY A 50 -0.17 -5.31 -4.84
N TRP A 51 -1.00 -4.28 -4.85
CA TRP A 51 -0.94 -3.22 -5.84
C TRP A 51 -0.92 -1.88 -5.13
N ALA A 52 -0.24 -0.93 -5.74
CA ALA A 52 -0.14 0.45 -5.26
C ALA A 52 0.03 1.35 -6.48
N ASN A 53 0.29 2.62 -6.25
CA ASN A 53 0.70 3.49 -7.35
C ASN A 53 1.98 2.95 -7.98
N PRO A 54 2.18 3.12 -9.29
CA PRO A 54 3.41 2.68 -9.92
C PRO A 54 4.65 3.35 -9.34
N ASN A 55 5.73 2.61 -9.29
CA ASN A 55 7.06 3.09 -8.92
C ASN A 55 7.08 3.80 -7.56
N THR A 56 6.33 3.27 -6.61
CA THR A 56 6.15 3.87 -5.30
C THR A 56 6.68 2.94 -4.22
N PRO A 57 7.40 3.45 -3.23
CA PRO A 57 7.82 2.62 -2.10
C PRO A 57 6.62 2.17 -1.28
N VAL A 58 6.59 0.89 -0.95
CA VAL A 58 5.57 0.30 -0.09
C VAL A 58 6.28 -0.26 1.12
N ARG A 59 5.84 0.13 2.29
CA ARG A 59 6.43 -0.32 3.55
C ARG A 59 5.46 -1.24 4.28
N VAL A 60 5.96 -2.36 4.74
CA VAL A 60 5.19 -3.30 5.56
C VAL A 60 5.83 -3.38 6.92
N THR A 61 5.07 -3.14 7.97
CA THR A 61 5.54 -3.19 9.35
C THR A 61 4.79 -4.28 10.09
N THR A 62 5.53 -5.15 10.74
CA THR A 62 4.97 -6.28 11.46
C THR A 62 5.06 -6.03 12.96
N SER A 63 3.95 -6.24 13.68
CA SER A 63 3.91 -5.88 15.10
C SER A 63 4.66 -6.84 16.00
N TRP A 64 4.94 -8.06 15.55
CA TRP A 64 5.61 -9.04 16.42
C TRP A 64 7.07 -8.71 16.67
N ASP A 65 7.72 -7.99 15.78
CA ASP A 65 9.13 -7.61 15.94
C ASP A 65 9.38 -6.15 15.63
N ARG A 66 8.32 -5.41 15.23
CA ARG A 66 8.39 -4.00 14.88
C ARG A 66 9.35 -3.69 13.74
N LYS A 67 9.60 -4.67 12.90
CA LYS A 67 10.45 -4.47 11.74
C LYS A 67 9.65 -3.91 10.59
N SER A 68 10.33 -3.15 9.74
CA SER A 68 9.75 -2.61 8.52
C SER A 68 10.48 -3.19 7.32
N TYR A 69 9.70 -3.54 6.31
CA TYR A 69 10.20 -4.08 5.06
C TYR A 69 9.72 -3.15 3.96
N THR A 70 10.56 -2.86 2.99
CA THR A 70 10.18 -1.93 1.92
C THR A 70 10.41 -2.58 0.56
N ALA A 71 9.46 -2.40 -0.32
CA ALA A 71 9.58 -2.79 -1.71
C ALA A 71 9.02 -1.67 -2.57
N LYS A 72 9.55 -1.50 -3.77
CA LYS A 72 9.05 -0.50 -4.68
C LYS A 72 8.12 -1.18 -5.67
N SER A 73 6.95 -0.62 -5.89
CA SER A 73 6.05 -1.15 -6.91
C SER A 73 6.62 -0.93 -8.30
N ASP A 74 6.24 -1.78 -9.24
CA ASP A 74 6.71 -1.70 -10.60
C ASP A 74 5.88 -0.70 -11.41
N GLY A 75 6.10 -0.67 -12.72
CA GLY A 75 5.39 0.25 -13.60
C GLY A 75 3.90 -0.01 -13.71
N GLU A 76 3.45 -1.15 -13.25
CA GLU A 76 2.03 -1.49 -13.22
C GLU A 76 1.46 -1.47 -11.81
N GLY A 77 2.24 -1.02 -10.85
CA GLY A 77 1.79 -0.90 -9.49
C GLY A 77 1.92 -2.16 -8.66
N ARG A 78 2.52 -3.22 -9.17
CA ARG A 78 2.66 -4.47 -8.43
C ARG A 78 3.86 -4.41 -7.50
N TRP A 79 3.68 -4.89 -6.28
CA TRP A 79 4.77 -4.99 -5.32
C TRP A 79 4.71 -6.33 -4.60
N LYS A 80 5.86 -6.79 -4.14
CA LYS A 80 5.98 -8.04 -3.41
C LYS A 80 7.19 -7.96 -2.50
N LEU A 81 7.04 -8.53 -1.30
CA LEU A 81 8.14 -8.66 -0.37
C LEU A 81 7.90 -9.86 0.54
N LYS A 82 8.86 -10.16 1.40
CA LYS A 82 8.75 -11.25 2.35
C LYS A 82 8.96 -10.70 3.75
N VAL A 83 8.18 -11.19 4.69
CA VAL A 83 8.32 -10.82 6.09
C VAL A 83 8.65 -12.07 6.89
N LYS A 84 9.51 -11.92 7.89
CA LYS A 84 9.89 -13.03 8.75
C LYS A 84 8.82 -13.22 9.80
N THR A 85 8.31 -14.44 9.91
CA THR A 85 7.29 -14.75 10.89
C THR A 85 7.88 -15.40 12.14
N PRO A 86 7.29 -15.14 13.31
CA PRO A 86 7.74 -15.73 14.56
C PRO A 86 7.20 -17.15 14.74
N ALA A 87 7.45 -17.71 15.90
CA ALA A 87 6.87 -18.99 16.26
C ALA A 87 5.37 -18.87 16.45
N ALA A 88 4.65 -19.95 16.23
CA ALA A 88 3.21 -20.01 16.37
C ALA A 88 2.76 -19.66 17.78
N GLY A 89 1.58 -19.09 17.88
CA GLY A 89 0.98 -18.73 19.15
C GLY A 89 -0.42 -18.20 18.96
N TYR A 90 -1.00 -17.78 20.07
CA TYR A 90 -2.37 -17.28 20.08
C TYR A 90 -2.45 -15.75 20.25
N THR A 91 -1.32 -15.09 20.28
CA THR A 91 -1.29 -13.64 20.37
C THR A 91 -1.69 -13.03 19.01
N PRO A 92 -2.71 -12.20 18.97
CA PRO A 92 -3.06 -11.55 17.71
C PRO A 92 -2.09 -10.41 17.40
N TYR A 93 -1.67 -10.34 16.15
CA TYR A 93 -0.74 -9.34 15.67
C TYR A 93 -1.38 -8.45 14.62
N THR A 94 -0.68 -7.40 14.25
CA THR A 94 -1.10 -6.54 13.16
C THR A 94 0.00 -6.44 12.12
N ILE A 95 -0.40 -6.18 10.89
CA ILE A 95 0.50 -5.86 9.80
C ILE A 95 0.02 -4.57 9.18
N THR A 96 0.89 -3.58 9.13
CA THR A 96 0.56 -2.28 8.56
C THR A 96 1.28 -2.13 7.24
N ILE A 97 0.54 -1.79 6.19
CA ILE A 97 1.06 -1.61 4.85
C ILE A 97 0.83 -0.18 4.45
N SER A 98 1.88 0.52 4.02
CA SER A 98 1.79 1.94 3.76
C SER A 98 2.56 2.33 2.50
N ASP A 99 1.93 3.18 1.70
CA ASP A 99 2.58 3.85 0.57
C ASP A 99 2.49 5.36 0.74
N GLY A 100 2.24 5.80 1.97
CA GLY A 100 1.90 7.17 2.30
C GLY A 100 0.53 7.21 2.95
N LYS A 101 -0.32 6.26 2.60
CA LYS A 101 -1.56 5.97 3.32
C LYS A 101 -1.45 4.56 3.85
N SER A 102 -2.03 4.31 5.00
CA SER A 102 -1.85 3.03 5.68
C SER A 102 -3.10 2.16 5.62
N VAL A 103 -2.86 0.87 5.46
CA VAL A 103 -3.88 -0.16 5.64
C VAL A 103 -3.35 -1.07 6.74
N THR A 104 -4.14 -1.33 7.75
CA THR A 104 -3.74 -2.20 8.86
C THR A 104 -4.61 -3.45 8.85
N LEU A 105 -3.95 -4.59 8.78
CA LEU A 105 -4.60 -5.89 8.90
C LEU A 105 -4.53 -6.30 10.36
N GLN A 106 -5.66 -6.68 10.93
CA GLN A 106 -5.79 -6.93 12.35
C GLN A 106 -6.04 -8.40 12.64
N ASN A 107 -5.75 -8.77 13.86
CA ASN A 107 -5.98 -10.12 14.36
C ASN A 107 -5.29 -11.18 13.52
N ILE A 108 -4.02 -10.95 13.23
CA ILE A 108 -3.20 -11.88 12.46
C ILE A 108 -2.64 -12.92 13.41
N LEU A 109 -2.87 -14.17 13.16
CA LEU A 109 -2.33 -15.25 13.96
C LEU A 109 -1.22 -15.95 13.22
N ILE A 110 -0.27 -16.47 13.98
CA ILE A 110 0.85 -17.24 13.43
C ILE A 110 0.61 -18.70 13.81
N GLY A 111 0.65 -19.56 12.82
CA GLY A 111 0.36 -20.96 13.06
C GLY A 111 1.00 -21.87 12.05
N GLU A 112 0.55 -23.09 12.07
CA GLU A 112 1.01 -24.11 11.14
C GLU A 112 -0.08 -24.28 10.09
N ILE A 113 0.27 -24.10 8.82
CA ILE A 113 -0.69 -24.22 7.73
C ILE A 113 -0.37 -25.49 6.95
N TRP A 114 -1.40 -26.34 6.76
CA TRP A 114 -1.24 -27.61 6.08
C TRP A 114 -1.68 -27.56 4.61
#